data_5ebc80803d111819035c059b353e12d6
#
_entry.id   5ebc80803d111819035c059b353e12d6
#
_cell.length_a   1.000
_cell.length_b   1.000
_cell.length_c   1.000
_cell.angle_alpha   90.00
_cell.angle_beta   90.00
_cell.angle_gamma   90.00
#
_symmetry.space_group_name_H-M   'P 1'
#
loop_
_entity.id
_entity.type
_entity.pdbx_description
1 polymer ?
#
loop_
_entity_poly.entity_id
_entity_poly.type
_entity_poly.pdbx_seq_one_letter_code
_entity_poly.pdbx_strand_id
1 'polypeptide(L)'
;MEHINRGLLSLLSLLLLPALVASLFTGCGGGEKPAEKSAAGFTVVDSLGREVHLNAPARRAIVENAYNAELITAIGAIEQVAGVDYYIYQDQEGFNHRFTENMLIGKGKGEVNYERIIELNPDVFITTSNSAWTTTEEKLKPFGIPVLLVDAYYTDQFAKNVALLGKIFGREREAQEFGDYFTSKLAYIEARLKDVPKKTVYFEYRTAGTTTIPGDYFYYMVNYAHADNIFADAKNVHINPETVPLKNPSYIIKVSDTDVFSSYVPPTAKDMQKIYEGIISRPGWDDTDAVKNGNILLLSHYVHGGASKLVGTMYIAKFLYPEELPDLEPEEIFKTWVEKYQRLPYIAGHTRPAFPLPATAKIP
;
A
#
# COMPACT_ATOMS: atom_id res chain seq x y z
N MET A 1 -19.31 68.38 -8.81
CA MET A 1 -18.46 69.12 -9.77
C MET A 1 -17.93 68.07 -10.70
N GLU A 2 -18.63 67.86 -11.82
CA GLU A 2 -18.32 68.46 -13.13
C GLU A 2 -17.06 67.82 -13.73
N HIS A 3 -16.99 67.30 -14.96
CA HIS A 3 -17.77 67.34 -16.23
C HIS A 3 -17.21 66.23 -17.12
N ILE A 4 -17.99 65.33 -17.77
CA ILE A 4 -18.58 65.49 -19.13
C ILE A 4 -17.58 65.81 -20.22
N ASN A 5 -17.34 64.90 -21.22
CA ASN A 5 -17.72 65.01 -22.62
C ASN A 5 -17.13 63.86 -23.45
N ARG A 6 -17.81 63.02 -24.18
CA ARG A 6 -18.65 63.08 -25.42
C ARG A 6 -17.83 63.41 -26.67
N GLY A 7 -18.02 62.54 -27.67
CA GLY A 7 -17.90 62.78 -29.10
C GLY A 7 -17.48 61.49 -29.85
N LEU A 8 -18.27 60.71 -30.45
CA LEU A 8 -19.32 60.69 -31.50
C LEU A 8 -18.75 60.74 -32.97
N LEU A 9 -19.12 59.72 -33.74
CA LEU A 9 -19.38 59.63 -35.20
C LEU A 9 -18.13 59.56 -36.12
N SER A 10 -18.09 58.76 -37.22
CA SER A 10 -19.11 58.32 -38.20
C SER A 10 -18.46 57.29 -39.17
N LEU A 11 -19.16 56.23 -39.55
CA LEU A 11 -19.77 55.92 -40.85
C LEU A 11 -18.87 56.05 -42.12
N LEU A 12 -18.66 55.01 -42.90
CA LEU A 12 -19.25 54.71 -44.22
C LEU A 12 -18.63 53.44 -44.85
N SER A 13 -19.43 52.44 -45.04
CA SER A 13 -19.78 51.69 -46.27
C SER A 13 -18.79 51.65 -47.43
N LEU A 14 -18.46 50.45 -47.94
CA LEU A 14 -18.70 50.09 -49.32
C LEU A 14 -18.70 48.57 -49.58
N LEU A 15 -19.79 48.12 -50.18
CA LEU A 15 -20.02 46.83 -50.80
C LEU A 15 -19.14 46.61 -52.01
N LEU A 16 -18.69 45.37 -52.27
CA LEU A 16 -18.54 44.78 -53.60
C LEU A 16 -18.40 43.25 -53.49
N LEU A 17 -19.45 42.51 -53.83
CA LEU A 17 -19.39 41.18 -54.48
C LEU A 17 -19.28 41.43 -55.98
N PRO A 18 -18.70 40.56 -56.85
CA PRO A 18 -19.21 39.21 -57.09
C PRO A 18 -18.12 38.19 -57.52
N ALA A 19 -18.41 36.94 -57.49
CA ALA A 19 -18.57 36.05 -58.64
C ALA A 19 -18.43 34.57 -58.24
N LEU A 20 -19.49 33.90 -58.51
CA LEU A 20 -19.67 32.45 -58.49
C LEU A 20 -18.78 31.78 -59.55
N VAL A 21 -17.96 30.78 -59.15
CA VAL A 21 -17.54 29.70 -60.03
C VAL A 21 -17.75 28.37 -59.36
N ALA A 22 -18.76 27.68 -59.80
CA ALA A 22 -19.02 26.29 -59.48
C ALA A 22 -18.05 25.41 -60.27
N SER A 23 -17.25 24.61 -59.57
CA SER A 23 -16.52 23.50 -60.16
C SER A 23 -16.91 22.22 -59.39
N LEU A 24 -17.74 21.44 -60.02
CA LEU A 24 -18.04 20.05 -59.67
C LEU A 24 -16.78 19.20 -59.83
N PHE A 25 -16.21 18.74 -58.72
CA PHE A 25 -15.31 17.61 -58.71
C PHE A 25 -15.89 16.54 -57.78
N THR A 26 -16.47 15.51 -58.36
CA THR A 26 -16.71 14.20 -57.76
C THR A 26 -15.37 13.57 -57.43
N GLY A 27 -14.99 13.55 -56.13
CA GLY A 27 -13.86 12.81 -55.63
C GLY A 27 -14.33 11.90 -54.51
N CYS A 28 -14.23 10.58 -54.70
CA CYS A 28 -14.39 9.57 -53.65
C CYS A 28 -13.47 9.89 -52.47
N GLY A 29 -14.01 10.40 -51.38
CA GLY A 29 -13.30 10.63 -50.14
C GLY A 29 -13.34 9.39 -49.30
N GLY A 30 -12.28 8.62 -49.24
CA GLY A 30 -12.00 7.74 -48.13
C GLY A 30 -11.87 8.61 -46.89
N GLY A 31 -12.79 8.41 -45.91
CA GLY A 31 -12.67 9.06 -44.62
C GLY A 31 -11.41 8.56 -43.91
N GLU A 32 -10.36 9.34 -43.92
CA GLU A 32 -9.29 9.18 -42.93
C GLU A 32 -9.88 9.44 -41.56
N LYS A 33 -10.03 8.34 -40.78
CA LYS A 33 -10.17 8.47 -39.34
C LYS A 33 -9.02 9.34 -38.85
N PRO A 34 -9.27 10.32 -37.97
CA PRO A 34 -8.18 11.02 -37.31
C PRO A 34 -7.27 9.95 -36.66
N ALA A 35 -6.02 9.90 -37.08
CA ALA A 35 -5.02 9.11 -36.39
C ALA A 35 -5.01 9.58 -34.93
N GLU A 36 -5.51 8.77 -34.03
CA GLU A 36 -5.21 8.95 -32.61
C GLU A 36 -3.69 9.04 -32.54
N LYS A 37 -3.18 10.20 -32.11
CA LYS A 37 -1.78 10.35 -31.74
C LYS A 37 -1.52 9.30 -30.69
N SER A 38 -0.91 8.19 -31.06
CA SER A 38 -0.35 7.23 -30.14
C SER A 38 0.54 8.04 -29.22
N ALA A 39 0.15 8.16 -27.96
CA ALA A 39 1.01 8.74 -26.95
C ALA A 39 2.33 7.97 -27.04
N ALA A 40 3.46 8.69 -27.18
CA ALA A 40 4.77 8.05 -27.18
C ALA A 40 4.87 7.23 -25.89
N GLY A 41 5.22 5.94 -26.00
CA GLY A 41 5.41 5.07 -24.85
C GLY A 41 6.43 5.66 -23.88
N PHE A 42 6.44 5.18 -22.65
CA PHE A 42 7.34 5.67 -21.62
C PHE A 42 8.05 4.50 -20.92
N THR A 43 9.19 4.79 -20.31
CA THR A 43 9.97 3.81 -19.55
C THR A 43 9.85 4.09 -18.06
N VAL A 44 9.69 3.02 -17.27
CA VAL A 44 9.73 3.05 -15.82
C VAL A 44 10.88 2.19 -15.31
N VAL A 45 11.35 2.49 -14.10
CA VAL A 45 12.36 1.69 -13.40
C VAL A 45 11.67 0.93 -12.27
N ASP A 46 11.72 -0.38 -12.31
CA ASP A 46 11.06 -1.26 -11.35
C ASP A 46 11.84 -1.43 -10.02
N SER A 47 11.35 -2.29 -9.13
CA SER A 47 11.95 -2.50 -7.80
C SER A 47 13.37 -3.06 -7.83
N LEU A 48 13.76 -3.80 -8.88
CA LEU A 48 15.13 -4.28 -9.09
C LEU A 48 16.02 -3.35 -9.91
N GLY A 49 15.53 -2.17 -10.29
CA GLY A 49 16.26 -1.20 -11.11
C GLY A 49 16.25 -1.51 -12.61
N ARG A 50 15.37 -2.41 -13.08
CA ARG A 50 15.23 -2.74 -14.50
C ARG A 50 14.40 -1.65 -15.20
N GLU A 51 14.83 -1.27 -16.38
CA GLU A 51 14.05 -0.41 -17.27
C GLU A 51 13.01 -1.24 -18.02
N VAL A 52 11.74 -0.89 -17.87
CA VAL A 52 10.61 -1.54 -18.54
C VAL A 52 9.83 -0.51 -19.34
N HIS A 53 9.63 -0.78 -20.61
CA HIS A 53 8.89 0.09 -21.52
C HIS A 53 7.41 -0.25 -21.53
N LEU A 54 6.55 0.76 -21.41
CA LEU A 54 5.09 0.68 -21.57
C LEU A 54 4.66 1.58 -22.72
N ASN A 55 3.78 1.07 -23.59
CA ASN A 55 3.30 1.83 -24.76
C ASN A 55 2.35 2.97 -24.36
N ALA A 56 1.64 2.83 -23.24
CA ALA A 56 0.72 3.81 -22.67
C ALA A 56 0.51 3.46 -21.18
N PRO A 57 -0.09 4.35 -20.37
CA PRO A 57 -0.56 3.98 -19.04
C PRO A 57 -1.48 2.77 -19.09
N ALA A 58 -1.25 1.83 -18.17
CA ALA A 58 -1.95 0.56 -18.14
C ALA A 58 -3.45 0.75 -17.88
N ARG A 59 -4.27 0.06 -18.65
CA ARG A 59 -5.73 0.00 -18.50
C ARG A 59 -6.22 -1.40 -18.15
N ARG A 60 -5.36 -2.40 -18.34
CA ARG A 60 -5.65 -3.81 -18.10
C ARG A 60 -4.41 -4.47 -17.48
N ALA A 61 -4.25 -4.35 -16.17
CA ALA A 61 -3.13 -4.95 -15.47
C ALA A 61 -3.48 -6.32 -14.90
N ILE A 62 -2.53 -7.26 -14.92
CA ILE A 62 -2.54 -8.41 -14.03
C ILE A 62 -1.73 -8.04 -12.80
N VAL A 63 -2.24 -8.38 -11.61
CA VAL A 63 -1.61 -8.00 -10.35
C VAL A 63 -1.47 -9.21 -9.44
N GLU A 64 -0.25 -9.47 -9.02
CA GLU A 64 0.08 -10.39 -7.94
C GLU A 64 0.51 -9.63 -6.69
N ASN A 65 0.27 -10.21 -5.53
CA ASN A 65 0.54 -9.68 -4.19
C ASN A 65 -0.47 -8.63 -3.71
N ALA A 66 -1.10 -8.91 -2.57
CA ALA A 66 -2.14 -8.05 -1.99
C ALA A 66 -1.67 -6.62 -1.70
N TYR A 67 -0.42 -6.41 -1.27
CA TYR A 67 0.12 -5.06 -1.06
C TYR A 67 0.14 -4.23 -2.34
N ASN A 68 0.47 -4.85 -3.49
CA ASN A 68 0.39 -4.17 -4.79
C ASN A 68 -1.05 -3.76 -5.10
N ALA A 69 -2.01 -4.67 -4.90
CA ALA A 69 -3.43 -4.39 -5.13
C ALA A 69 -3.98 -3.30 -4.18
N GLU A 70 -3.56 -3.29 -2.92
CA GLU A 70 -3.90 -2.25 -1.94
C GLU A 70 -3.39 -0.87 -2.35
N LEU A 71 -2.12 -0.76 -2.80
CA LEU A 71 -1.58 0.51 -3.28
C LEU A 71 -2.26 0.98 -4.58
N ILE A 72 -2.57 0.04 -5.50
CA ILE A 72 -3.32 0.34 -6.73
C ILE A 72 -4.74 0.84 -6.39
N THR A 73 -5.38 0.24 -5.37
CA THR A 73 -6.67 0.72 -4.85
C THR A 73 -6.55 2.13 -4.31
N ALA A 74 -5.52 2.39 -3.50
CA ALA A 74 -5.29 3.68 -2.84
C ALA A 74 -5.11 4.84 -3.82
N ILE A 75 -4.45 4.62 -4.96
CA ILE A 75 -4.29 5.62 -6.02
C ILE A 75 -5.49 5.68 -6.99
N GLY A 76 -6.56 4.91 -6.72
CA GLY A 76 -7.78 4.93 -7.54
C GLY A 76 -7.67 4.21 -8.88
N ALA A 77 -6.74 3.27 -9.03
CA ALA A 77 -6.50 2.54 -10.28
C ALA A 77 -7.03 1.09 -10.29
N ILE A 78 -7.74 0.66 -9.25
CA ILE A 78 -8.16 -0.75 -9.12
C ILE A 78 -9.11 -1.20 -10.24
N GLU A 79 -9.87 -0.28 -10.87
CA GLU A 79 -10.72 -0.58 -12.03
C GLU A 79 -9.91 -0.98 -13.28
N GLN A 80 -8.61 -0.70 -13.30
CA GLN A 80 -7.69 -1.04 -14.38
C GLN A 80 -7.05 -2.41 -14.16
N VAL A 81 -7.42 -3.15 -13.10
CA VAL A 81 -6.97 -4.52 -12.84
C VAL A 81 -7.91 -5.50 -13.53
N ALA A 82 -7.36 -6.29 -14.45
CA ALA A 82 -8.08 -7.28 -15.25
C ALA A 82 -7.92 -8.72 -14.73
N GLY A 83 -6.91 -8.99 -13.91
CA GLY A 83 -6.70 -10.29 -13.30
C GLY A 83 -5.81 -10.23 -12.06
N VAL A 84 -5.99 -11.19 -11.16
CA VAL A 84 -5.33 -11.23 -9.85
C VAL A 84 -4.92 -12.65 -9.47
N ASP A 85 -3.95 -12.76 -8.56
CA ASP A 85 -3.54 -14.02 -7.97
C ASP A 85 -4.59 -14.61 -7.02
N TYR A 86 -4.33 -15.84 -6.60
CA TYR A 86 -5.20 -16.58 -5.69
C TYR A 86 -5.43 -15.87 -4.34
N TYR A 87 -4.43 -15.22 -3.76
CA TYR A 87 -4.56 -14.60 -2.45
C TYR A 87 -5.39 -13.32 -2.48
N ILE A 88 -5.20 -12.49 -3.51
CA ILE A 88 -6.03 -11.31 -3.73
C ILE A 88 -7.50 -11.74 -3.96
N TYR A 89 -7.71 -12.79 -4.77
CA TYR A 89 -9.04 -13.32 -5.03
C TYR A 89 -9.71 -13.88 -3.75
N GLN A 90 -8.96 -14.54 -2.87
CA GLN A 90 -9.52 -15.09 -1.63
C GLN A 90 -9.88 -14.00 -0.60
N ASP A 91 -9.25 -12.84 -0.64
CA ASP A 91 -9.55 -11.70 0.24
C ASP A 91 -10.72 -10.87 -0.29
N GLN A 92 -11.89 -11.51 -0.45
CA GLN A 92 -13.09 -10.87 -0.99
C GLN A 92 -13.54 -9.67 -0.17
N GLU A 93 -13.48 -9.76 1.15
CA GLU A 93 -13.86 -8.68 2.06
C GLU A 93 -12.89 -7.49 1.96
N GLY A 94 -11.59 -7.75 1.90
CA GLY A 94 -10.55 -6.73 1.79
C GLY A 94 -10.57 -5.97 0.46
N PHE A 95 -11.19 -6.54 -0.56
CA PHE A 95 -11.33 -5.93 -1.88
C PHE A 95 -12.80 -5.70 -2.29
N ASN A 96 -13.73 -5.65 -1.32
CA ASN A 96 -15.15 -5.35 -1.53
C ASN A 96 -15.80 -6.25 -2.61
N HIS A 97 -15.52 -7.54 -2.58
CA HIS A 97 -16.04 -8.55 -3.53
C HIS A 97 -15.85 -8.18 -5.02
N ARG A 98 -14.81 -7.40 -5.31
CA ARG A 98 -14.55 -6.90 -6.67
C ARG A 98 -14.09 -7.97 -7.63
N PHE A 99 -13.27 -8.91 -7.17
CA PHE A 99 -12.62 -9.87 -8.04
C PHE A 99 -13.49 -11.11 -8.22
N THR A 100 -13.78 -11.43 -9.48
CA THR A 100 -14.56 -12.62 -9.86
C THR A 100 -13.64 -13.78 -10.25
N GLU A 101 -14.17 -14.99 -10.27
CA GLU A 101 -13.42 -16.19 -10.69
C GLU A 101 -12.82 -16.02 -12.10
N ASN A 102 -13.49 -15.27 -12.98
CA ASN A 102 -12.99 -14.98 -14.32
C ASN A 102 -11.75 -14.08 -14.34
N MET A 103 -11.40 -13.42 -13.22
CA MET A 103 -10.19 -12.62 -13.08
C MET A 103 -9.04 -13.38 -12.43
N LEU A 104 -9.28 -14.61 -11.97
CA LEU A 104 -8.28 -15.43 -11.31
C LEU A 104 -7.28 -15.98 -12.33
N ILE A 105 -5.98 -15.75 -12.09
CA ILE A 105 -4.89 -16.19 -12.97
C ILE A 105 -4.22 -17.50 -12.55
N GLY A 106 -4.75 -18.19 -11.55
CA GLY A 106 -4.27 -19.48 -11.05
C GLY A 106 -5.15 -19.95 -9.90
N LYS A 107 -5.20 -21.27 -9.65
CA LYS A 107 -6.11 -21.88 -8.67
C LYS A 107 -5.47 -22.17 -7.33
N GLY A 108 -4.22 -21.80 -7.13
CA GLY A 108 -3.47 -22.07 -5.90
C GLY A 108 -2.29 -21.13 -5.69
N LYS A 109 -1.60 -21.35 -4.57
CA LYS A 109 -0.43 -20.55 -4.18
C LYS A 109 0.71 -20.76 -5.19
N GLY A 110 1.13 -19.67 -5.85
CA GLY A 110 2.23 -19.70 -6.81
C GLY A 110 1.92 -20.43 -8.12
N GLU A 111 0.65 -20.77 -8.36
CA GLU A 111 0.18 -21.32 -9.61
C GLU A 111 -0.17 -20.18 -10.56
N VAL A 112 0.46 -20.14 -11.74
CA VAL A 112 0.22 -19.12 -12.76
C VAL A 112 -0.31 -19.81 -14.03
N ASN A 113 -1.52 -19.45 -14.43
CA ASN A 113 -2.13 -19.88 -15.68
C ASN A 113 -1.84 -18.88 -16.79
N TYR A 114 -0.79 -19.12 -17.57
CA TYR A 114 -0.37 -18.24 -18.64
C TYR A 114 -1.38 -18.13 -19.78
N GLU A 115 -2.11 -19.19 -20.11
CA GLU A 115 -3.17 -19.16 -21.12
C GLU A 115 -4.26 -18.17 -20.69
N ARG A 116 -4.66 -18.23 -19.42
CA ARG A 116 -5.64 -17.30 -18.86
C ARG A 116 -5.14 -15.85 -18.87
N ILE A 117 -3.88 -15.61 -18.57
CA ILE A 117 -3.28 -14.26 -18.64
C ILE A 117 -3.34 -13.73 -20.07
N ILE A 118 -2.96 -14.54 -21.06
CA ILE A 118 -2.99 -14.16 -22.48
C ILE A 118 -4.43 -13.85 -22.94
N GLU A 119 -5.42 -14.66 -22.54
CA GLU A 119 -6.85 -14.42 -22.81
C GLU A 119 -7.34 -13.08 -22.23
N LEU A 120 -6.87 -12.72 -21.03
CA LEU A 120 -7.20 -11.45 -20.41
C LEU A 120 -6.59 -10.25 -21.14
N ASN A 121 -5.64 -10.48 -22.06
CA ASN A 121 -4.98 -9.48 -22.91
C ASN A 121 -4.53 -8.23 -22.12
N PRO A 122 -3.63 -8.37 -21.15
CA PRO A 122 -3.20 -7.25 -20.31
C PRO A 122 -2.14 -6.39 -20.99
N ASP A 123 -2.07 -5.13 -20.55
CA ASP A 123 -1.02 -4.18 -20.92
C ASP A 123 0.27 -4.42 -20.15
N VAL A 124 0.16 -5.01 -18.95
CA VAL A 124 1.27 -5.24 -18.03
C VAL A 124 0.94 -6.35 -17.02
N PHE A 125 1.96 -7.09 -16.61
CA PHE A 125 1.92 -8.03 -15.49
C PHE A 125 2.75 -7.46 -14.34
N ILE A 126 2.13 -7.20 -13.19
CA ILE A 126 2.77 -6.64 -12.00
C ILE A 126 2.91 -7.73 -10.95
N THR A 127 4.14 -8.00 -10.53
CA THR A 127 4.47 -8.97 -9.48
C THR A 127 5.58 -8.44 -8.57
N THR A 128 6.19 -9.32 -7.78
CA THR A 128 7.22 -8.97 -6.79
C THR A 128 8.55 -9.62 -7.14
N SER A 129 9.66 -9.05 -6.65
CA SER A 129 11.01 -9.57 -6.90
C SER A 129 11.27 -10.96 -6.30
N ASN A 130 10.49 -11.36 -5.29
CA ASN A 130 10.59 -12.69 -4.65
C ASN A 130 9.64 -13.74 -5.25
N SER A 131 8.96 -13.42 -6.37
CA SER A 131 8.17 -14.36 -7.16
C SER A 131 9.02 -15.11 -8.19
N ALA A 132 8.39 -16.02 -8.94
CA ALA A 132 9.02 -16.67 -10.10
C ALA A 132 8.97 -15.77 -11.36
N TRP A 133 9.22 -14.46 -11.21
CA TRP A 133 9.04 -13.45 -12.25
C TRP A 133 9.84 -13.69 -13.53
N THR A 134 11.04 -14.27 -13.44
CA THR A 134 11.88 -14.59 -14.61
C THR A 134 11.19 -15.58 -15.53
N THR A 135 10.60 -16.65 -14.96
CA THR A 135 9.79 -17.61 -15.70
C THR A 135 8.56 -16.94 -16.29
N THR A 136 7.90 -16.08 -15.55
CA THR A 136 6.72 -15.32 -16.02
C THR A 136 7.09 -14.40 -17.19
N GLU A 137 8.21 -13.69 -17.09
CA GLU A 137 8.70 -12.82 -18.18
C GLU A 137 9.01 -13.61 -19.45
N GLU A 138 9.71 -14.76 -19.34
CA GLU A 138 10.00 -15.64 -20.47
C GLU A 138 8.73 -16.13 -21.17
N LYS A 139 7.70 -16.49 -20.40
CA LYS A 139 6.42 -16.99 -20.93
C LYS A 139 5.56 -15.89 -21.57
N LEU A 140 5.59 -14.66 -21.04
CA LEU A 140 4.76 -13.56 -21.52
C LEU A 140 5.41 -12.71 -22.61
N LYS A 141 6.74 -12.72 -22.71
CA LYS A 141 7.52 -11.98 -23.71
C LYS A 141 7.07 -12.21 -25.17
N PRO A 142 6.77 -13.46 -25.64
CA PRO A 142 6.30 -13.69 -27.01
C PRO A 142 4.97 -13.00 -27.34
N PHE A 143 4.20 -12.65 -26.32
CA PHE A 143 2.90 -11.98 -26.45
C PHE A 143 2.99 -10.46 -26.25
N GLY A 144 4.21 -9.94 -26.05
CA GLY A 144 4.43 -8.51 -25.87
C GLY A 144 3.91 -7.96 -24.53
N ILE A 145 3.70 -8.81 -23.53
CA ILE A 145 3.22 -8.44 -22.21
C ILE A 145 4.43 -8.17 -21.31
N PRO A 146 4.71 -6.92 -20.93
CA PRO A 146 5.83 -6.58 -20.04
C PRO A 146 5.56 -7.04 -18.59
N VAL A 147 6.61 -7.50 -17.92
CA VAL A 147 6.60 -7.89 -16.48
C VAL A 147 7.30 -6.81 -15.67
N LEU A 148 6.59 -6.21 -14.74
CA LEU A 148 7.06 -5.18 -13.80
C LEU A 148 7.12 -5.70 -12.38
N LEU A 149 8.20 -5.37 -11.67
CA LEU A 149 8.39 -5.74 -10.28
C LEU A 149 8.09 -4.55 -9.37
N VAL A 150 7.10 -4.73 -8.49
CA VAL A 150 6.72 -3.75 -7.48
C VAL A 150 6.69 -4.43 -6.12
N ASP A 151 7.64 -4.09 -5.27
CA ASP A 151 7.82 -4.71 -3.95
C ASP A 151 7.10 -3.89 -2.86
N ALA A 152 5.78 -3.73 -2.99
CA ALA A 152 4.95 -2.91 -2.11
C ALA A 152 4.94 -3.37 -0.65
N TYR A 153 5.41 -4.56 -0.35
CA TYR A 153 5.52 -5.09 1.02
C TYR A 153 6.75 -4.57 1.79
N TYR A 154 7.70 -3.88 1.14
CA TYR A 154 8.81 -3.23 1.84
C TYR A 154 8.45 -1.80 2.25
N THR A 155 8.45 -1.55 3.55
CA THR A 155 8.06 -0.27 4.15
C THR A 155 8.95 0.90 3.71
N ASP A 156 10.25 0.68 3.60
CA ASP A 156 11.24 1.68 3.16
C ASP A 156 11.15 2.02 1.66
N GLN A 157 10.46 1.19 0.87
CA GLN A 157 10.22 1.41 -0.56
C GLN A 157 8.85 2.06 -0.84
N PHE A 158 8.06 2.38 0.19
CA PHE A 158 6.69 2.85 0.05
C PHE A 158 6.55 4.01 -0.95
N ALA A 159 7.25 5.12 -0.74
CA ALA A 159 7.12 6.30 -1.60
C ALA A 159 7.52 6.02 -3.06
N LYS A 160 8.59 5.22 -3.26
CA LYS A 160 9.05 4.80 -4.58
C LYS A 160 8.03 3.92 -5.28
N ASN A 161 7.45 2.94 -4.59
CA ASN A 161 6.46 2.03 -5.15
C ASN A 161 5.14 2.75 -5.48
N VAL A 162 4.69 3.67 -4.63
CA VAL A 162 3.50 4.50 -4.88
C VAL A 162 3.71 5.37 -6.13
N ALA A 163 4.86 6.07 -6.24
CA ALA A 163 5.18 6.89 -7.40
C ALA A 163 5.29 6.05 -8.69
N LEU A 164 5.88 4.86 -8.61
CA LEU A 164 5.98 3.93 -9.73
C LEU A 164 4.60 3.49 -10.21
N LEU A 165 3.72 3.06 -9.30
CA LEU A 165 2.35 2.69 -9.61
C LEU A 165 1.56 3.88 -10.20
N GLY A 166 1.77 5.09 -9.66
CA GLY A 166 1.19 6.31 -10.24
C GLY A 166 1.51 6.47 -11.72
N LYS A 167 2.77 6.30 -12.11
CA LYS A 167 3.23 6.36 -13.52
C LYS A 167 2.64 5.23 -14.36
N ILE A 168 2.66 3.99 -13.85
CA ILE A 168 2.14 2.82 -14.58
C ILE A 168 0.66 3.04 -14.96
N PHE A 169 -0.15 3.58 -14.05
CA PHE A 169 -1.58 3.73 -14.22
C PHE A 169 -2.04 5.13 -14.67
N GLY A 170 -1.12 6.09 -14.86
CA GLY A 170 -1.48 7.48 -15.15
C GLY A 170 -2.26 8.14 -14.00
N ARG A 171 -1.81 7.92 -12.77
CA ARG A 171 -2.39 8.39 -11.51
C ARG A 171 -1.36 9.12 -10.65
N GLU A 172 -0.46 9.87 -11.26
CA GLU A 172 0.67 10.50 -10.59
C GLU A 172 0.23 11.48 -9.50
N ARG A 173 -0.86 12.23 -9.72
CA ARG A 173 -1.40 13.17 -8.74
C ARG A 173 -1.95 12.44 -7.51
N GLU A 174 -2.77 11.41 -7.73
CA GLU A 174 -3.35 10.59 -6.66
C GLU A 174 -2.26 9.85 -5.89
N ALA A 175 -1.22 9.37 -6.59
CA ALA A 175 -0.05 8.75 -5.99
C ALA A 175 0.74 9.74 -5.13
N GLN A 176 0.93 10.97 -5.59
CA GLN A 176 1.59 12.02 -4.82
C GLN A 176 0.82 12.35 -3.54
N GLU A 177 -0.50 12.61 -3.64
CA GLU A 177 -1.36 12.88 -2.47
C GLU A 177 -1.31 11.75 -1.44
N PHE A 178 -1.39 10.51 -1.90
CA PHE A 178 -1.34 9.33 -1.04
C PHE A 178 0.04 9.15 -0.41
N GLY A 179 1.09 9.29 -1.19
CA GLY A 179 2.48 9.21 -0.74
C GLY A 179 2.79 10.26 0.33
N ASP A 180 2.42 11.52 0.07
CA ASP A 180 2.64 12.65 0.99
C ASP A 180 1.88 12.49 2.30
N TYR A 181 0.66 11.94 2.25
CA TYR A 181 -0.11 11.69 3.46
C TYR A 181 0.65 10.82 4.46
N PHE A 182 1.19 9.69 4.03
CA PHE A 182 1.91 8.77 4.91
C PHE A 182 3.34 9.22 5.23
N THR A 183 4.07 9.74 4.25
CA THR A 183 5.46 10.21 4.49
C THR A 183 5.51 11.41 5.44
N SER A 184 4.49 12.28 5.43
CA SER A 184 4.38 13.37 6.41
C SER A 184 4.22 12.86 7.86
N LYS A 185 3.54 11.71 8.05
CA LYS A 185 3.42 11.09 9.38
C LYS A 185 4.74 10.50 9.86
N LEU A 186 5.51 9.87 8.95
CA LEU A 186 6.88 9.42 9.27
C LEU A 186 7.78 10.60 9.63
N ALA A 187 7.74 11.68 8.86
CA ALA A 187 8.52 12.89 9.16
C ALA A 187 8.15 13.51 10.52
N TYR A 188 6.86 13.48 10.89
CA TYR A 188 6.41 13.91 12.21
C TYR A 188 7.02 13.05 13.32
N ILE A 189 6.98 11.72 13.21
CA ILE A 189 7.58 10.79 14.18
C ILE A 189 9.09 11.07 14.30
N GLU A 190 9.80 11.13 13.19
CA GLU A 190 11.23 11.38 13.15
C GLU A 190 11.60 12.72 13.82
N ALA A 191 10.91 13.80 13.46
CA ALA A 191 11.16 15.12 14.01
C ALA A 191 10.93 15.19 15.52
N ARG A 192 9.91 14.50 16.03
CA ARG A 192 9.55 14.48 17.45
C ARG A 192 10.48 13.59 18.28
N LEU A 193 10.98 12.50 17.71
CA LEU A 193 11.72 11.48 18.44
C LEU A 193 13.24 11.50 18.21
N LYS A 194 13.78 12.35 17.33
CA LYS A 194 15.19 12.38 16.96
C LYS A 194 16.17 12.43 18.15
N ASP A 195 15.79 13.13 19.22
CA ASP A 195 16.60 13.31 20.43
C ASP A 195 16.10 12.44 21.62
N VAL A 196 15.10 11.58 21.38
CA VAL A 196 14.53 10.68 22.38
C VAL A 196 15.23 9.32 22.30
N PRO A 197 15.61 8.70 23.42
CA PRO A 197 16.18 7.36 23.38
C PRO A 197 15.17 6.34 22.81
N LYS A 198 15.68 5.43 21.94
CA LYS A 198 14.88 4.34 21.43
C LYS A 198 14.46 3.39 22.54
N LYS A 199 13.21 2.88 22.43
CA LYS A 199 12.71 1.86 23.36
C LYS A 199 12.99 0.47 22.83
N THR A 200 13.38 -0.45 23.74
CA THR A 200 13.65 -1.84 23.40
C THR A 200 12.36 -2.62 23.27
N VAL A 201 12.18 -3.30 22.16
CA VAL A 201 10.98 -4.09 21.88
C VAL A 201 11.36 -5.52 21.51
N TYR A 202 10.50 -6.46 21.84
CA TYR A 202 10.43 -7.76 21.19
C TYR A 202 9.31 -7.71 20.16
N PHE A 203 9.67 -7.78 18.89
CA PHE A 203 8.68 -7.93 17.82
C PHE A 203 8.47 -9.41 17.52
N GLU A 204 7.21 -9.85 17.47
CA GLU A 204 6.85 -11.22 17.11
C GLU A 204 5.75 -11.24 16.05
N TYR A 205 6.06 -11.87 14.90
CA TYR A 205 5.12 -12.06 13.82
C TYR A 205 4.47 -13.45 13.91
N ARG A 206 3.17 -13.53 13.85
CA ARG A 206 2.34 -14.76 13.85
C ARG A 206 2.83 -15.86 14.80
N THR A 207 3.83 -16.65 14.38
CA THR A 207 4.36 -17.79 15.14
C THR A 207 5.33 -17.33 16.22
N ALA A 208 5.26 -17.97 17.40
CA ALA A 208 6.21 -17.71 18.49
C ALA A 208 7.65 -17.88 18.02
N GLY A 209 8.52 -16.93 18.40
CA GLY A 209 9.91 -16.91 17.99
C GLY A 209 10.18 -16.43 16.56
N THR A 210 9.17 -15.96 15.81
CA THR A 210 9.40 -15.31 14.53
C THR A 210 9.50 -13.80 14.73
N THR A 211 10.71 -13.28 14.69
CA THR A 211 11.03 -11.86 14.90
C THR A 211 11.36 -11.14 13.59
N THR A 212 11.97 -9.97 13.64
CA THR A 212 12.44 -9.21 12.47
C THR A 212 13.89 -8.78 12.63
N ILE A 213 14.63 -8.73 11.54
CA ILE A 213 16.04 -8.32 11.47
C ILE A 213 16.23 -7.36 10.29
N PRO A 214 17.34 -6.60 10.21
CA PRO A 214 17.66 -5.78 9.03
C PRO A 214 17.53 -6.55 7.72
N GLY A 215 16.77 -5.99 6.76
CA GLY A 215 16.50 -6.61 5.46
C GLY A 215 15.23 -7.48 5.42
N ASP A 216 14.61 -7.77 6.57
CA ASP A 216 13.30 -8.43 6.63
C ASP A 216 12.16 -7.43 6.39
N TYR A 217 10.99 -7.97 6.00
CA TYR A 217 9.79 -7.19 5.63
C TYR A 217 9.23 -6.28 6.73
N PHE A 218 9.49 -6.60 8.01
CA PHE A 218 8.93 -5.90 9.16
C PHE A 218 9.94 -4.97 9.83
N TYR A 219 11.20 -5.06 9.45
CA TYR A 219 12.28 -4.31 10.11
C TYR A 219 11.99 -2.80 10.12
N TYR A 220 11.67 -2.23 8.96
CA TYR A 220 11.42 -0.79 8.87
C TYR A 220 10.10 -0.37 9.51
N MET A 221 9.09 -1.24 9.60
CA MET A 221 7.88 -0.96 10.38
C MET A 221 8.20 -0.67 11.85
N VAL A 222 9.08 -1.47 12.44
CA VAL A 222 9.52 -1.31 13.83
C VAL A 222 10.52 -0.16 13.97
N ASN A 223 11.48 -0.08 13.06
CA ASN A 223 12.54 0.94 13.10
C ASN A 223 12.02 2.36 12.93
N TYR A 224 11.08 2.59 12.00
CA TYR A 224 10.44 3.90 11.79
C TYR A 224 9.52 4.31 12.94
N ALA A 225 9.07 3.37 13.76
CA ALA A 225 8.39 3.65 15.02
C ALA A 225 9.36 4.04 16.17
N HIS A 226 10.63 4.29 15.85
CA HIS A 226 11.71 4.62 16.78
C HIS A 226 11.97 3.54 17.83
N ALA A 227 11.89 2.27 17.44
CA ALA A 227 12.10 1.12 18.31
C ALA A 227 13.34 0.34 17.93
N ASP A 228 13.99 -0.26 18.93
CA ASP A 228 15.09 -1.22 18.77
C ASP A 228 14.60 -2.63 19.09
N ASN A 229 14.50 -3.49 18.06
CA ASN A 229 14.17 -4.89 18.29
C ASN A 229 15.36 -5.60 18.94
N ILE A 230 15.13 -6.26 20.09
CA ILE A 230 16.16 -6.94 20.88
C ILE A 230 16.87 -8.08 20.16
N PHE A 231 16.37 -8.51 18.99
CA PHE A 231 16.95 -9.53 18.12
C PHE A 231 17.38 -8.98 16.74
N ALA A 232 17.57 -7.66 16.60
CA ALA A 232 18.04 -7.08 15.34
C ALA A 232 19.42 -7.62 14.89
N ASP A 233 20.21 -8.17 15.81
CA ASP A 233 21.53 -8.80 15.59
C ASP A 233 21.46 -10.32 15.32
N ALA A 234 20.26 -10.91 15.31
CA ALA A 234 20.09 -12.34 15.06
C ALA A 234 20.44 -12.71 13.61
N LYS A 235 20.88 -13.95 13.39
CA LYS A 235 21.30 -14.44 12.06
C LYS A 235 20.11 -14.69 11.11
N ASN A 236 18.93 -14.91 11.66
CA ASN A 236 17.69 -15.13 10.92
C ASN A 236 16.48 -14.74 11.77
N VAL A 237 15.30 -14.67 11.16
CA VAL A 237 14.06 -14.25 11.82
C VAL A 237 13.50 -15.28 12.81
N HIS A 238 13.98 -16.53 12.80
CA HIS A 238 13.53 -17.56 13.73
C HIS A 238 14.50 -17.66 14.90
N ILE A 239 14.03 -17.28 16.09
CA ILE A 239 14.81 -17.33 17.34
C ILE A 239 14.16 -18.32 18.30
N ASN A 240 14.93 -18.77 19.33
CA ASN A 240 14.35 -19.53 20.44
C ASN A 240 13.57 -18.57 21.38
N PRO A 241 12.23 -18.69 21.52
CA PRO A 241 11.44 -17.81 22.39
C PRO A 241 11.87 -17.80 23.85
N GLU A 242 12.50 -18.87 24.35
CA GLU A 242 13.03 -18.97 25.71
C GLU A 242 14.17 -17.97 25.97
N THR A 243 14.78 -17.43 24.93
CA THR A 243 15.83 -16.40 25.08
C THR A 243 15.29 -14.99 25.24
N VAL A 244 14.00 -14.76 25.00
CA VAL A 244 13.36 -13.44 25.12
C VAL A 244 13.41 -12.90 26.56
N PRO A 245 13.09 -13.67 27.61
CA PRO A 245 13.20 -13.20 29.00
C PRO A 245 14.62 -12.79 29.39
N LEU A 246 15.64 -13.46 28.83
CA LEU A 246 17.05 -13.13 29.12
C LEU A 246 17.47 -11.76 28.60
N LYS A 247 16.81 -11.27 27.55
CA LYS A 247 17.03 -9.94 26.98
C LYS A 247 16.10 -8.87 27.56
N ASN A 248 15.13 -9.26 28.40
CA ASN A 248 14.21 -8.41 29.15
C ASN A 248 13.66 -7.20 28.33
N PRO A 249 12.85 -7.41 27.29
CA PRO A 249 12.29 -6.31 26.51
C PRO A 249 11.38 -5.43 27.36
N SER A 250 11.40 -4.12 27.12
CA SER A 250 10.48 -3.18 27.79
C SER A 250 9.06 -3.22 27.20
N TYR A 251 8.95 -3.67 25.94
CA TYR A 251 7.69 -3.76 25.18
C TYR A 251 7.65 -5.02 24.34
N ILE A 252 6.46 -5.55 24.13
CA ILE A 252 6.19 -6.65 23.19
C ILE A 252 5.22 -6.15 22.13
N ILE A 253 5.59 -6.30 20.85
CA ILE A 253 4.74 -6.02 19.71
C ILE A 253 4.43 -7.34 19.03
N LYS A 254 3.18 -7.74 19.03
CA LYS A 254 2.72 -9.01 18.45
C LYS A 254 1.76 -8.77 17.30
N VAL A 255 2.08 -9.29 16.12
CA VAL A 255 1.12 -9.39 15.02
C VAL A 255 0.34 -10.67 15.20
N SER A 256 -0.98 -10.54 15.37
CA SER A 256 -1.87 -11.68 15.52
C SER A 256 -2.00 -12.46 14.21
N ASP A 257 -2.03 -13.78 14.32
CA ASP A 257 -2.46 -14.64 13.24
C ASP A 257 -3.98 -14.72 13.23
N THR A 258 -4.57 -14.58 12.04
CA THR A 258 -5.94 -14.96 11.80
C THR A 258 -5.91 -16.02 10.71
N ASP A 259 -6.42 -17.20 10.97
CA ASP A 259 -6.61 -18.26 9.98
C ASP A 259 -7.66 -17.88 8.89
N VAL A 260 -8.10 -16.61 8.90
CA VAL A 260 -9.10 -16.08 7.98
C VAL A 260 -8.40 -15.50 6.76
N PHE A 261 -8.84 -15.86 5.57
CA PHE A 261 -8.33 -15.32 4.30
C PHE A 261 -8.50 -13.80 4.19
N SER A 262 -9.57 -13.24 4.77
CA SER A 262 -9.73 -11.79 4.86
C SER A 262 -9.02 -11.26 6.10
N SER A 263 -8.01 -10.44 5.87
CA SER A 263 -7.36 -9.70 6.94
C SER A 263 -8.16 -8.48 7.40
N TYR A 264 -9.12 -8.03 6.59
CA TYR A 264 -9.95 -6.85 6.84
C TYR A 264 -10.91 -7.01 8.03
N VAL A 265 -11.44 -8.21 8.26
CA VAL A 265 -12.30 -8.48 9.42
C VAL A 265 -11.40 -8.65 10.66
N PRO A 266 -11.59 -7.84 11.73
CA PRO A 266 -10.75 -7.91 12.91
C PRO A 266 -10.96 -9.22 13.68
N PRO A 267 -9.94 -9.71 14.42
CA PRO A 267 -10.11 -10.76 15.40
C PRO A 267 -11.14 -10.35 16.47
N THR A 268 -11.88 -11.30 17.02
CA THR A 268 -12.78 -11.00 18.13
C THR A 268 -12.00 -10.56 19.38
N ALA A 269 -12.65 -9.81 20.28
CA ALA A 269 -12.04 -9.44 21.57
C ALA A 269 -11.57 -10.68 22.35
N LYS A 270 -12.31 -11.80 22.24
CA LYS A 270 -11.94 -13.08 22.84
C LYS A 270 -10.66 -13.67 22.22
N ASP A 271 -10.49 -13.57 20.90
CA ASP A 271 -9.28 -14.05 20.22
C ASP A 271 -8.07 -13.21 20.61
N MET A 272 -8.22 -11.89 20.65
CA MET A 272 -7.16 -10.98 21.12
C MET A 272 -6.79 -11.26 22.58
N GLN A 273 -7.77 -11.51 23.44
CA GLN A 273 -7.52 -11.87 24.83
C GLN A 273 -6.76 -13.20 24.94
N LYS A 274 -7.16 -14.22 24.16
CA LYS A 274 -6.47 -15.53 24.13
C LYS A 274 -5.01 -15.39 23.68
N ILE A 275 -4.75 -14.57 22.67
CA ILE A 275 -3.37 -14.30 22.20
C ILE A 275 -2.55 -13.65 23.31
N TYR A 276 -3.11 -12.64 23.97
CA TYR A 276 -2.48 -11.95 25.09
C TYR A 276 -2.14 -12.92 26.24
N GLU A 277 -3.11 -13.71 26.68
CA GLU A 277 -2.93 -14.73 27.71
C GLU A 277 -1.87 -15.77 27.32
N GLY A 278 -1.86 -16.17 26.04
CA GLY A 278 -0.83 -17.06 25.50
C GLY A 278 0.60 -16.47 25.53
N ILE A 279 0.74 -15.14 25.51
CA ILE A 279 2.05 -14.48 25.65
C ILE A 279 2.47 -14.44 27.12
N ILE A 280 1.62 -13.93 28.01
CA ILE A 280 1.96 -13.73 29.42
C ILE A 280 2.12 -15.04 30.21
N SER A 281 1.55 -16.14 29.72
CA SER A 281 1.67 -17.48 30.35
C SER A 281 2.91 -18.27 29.89
N ARG A 282 3.74 -17.72 29.01
CA ARG A 282 4.97 -18.41 28.58
C ARG A 282 5.97 -18.50 29.74
N PRO A 283 6.67 -19.64 29.91
CA PRO A 283 7.59 -19.82 31.03
C PRO A 283 8.67 -18.72 31.09
N GLY A 284 8.77 -18.04 32.26
CA GLY A 284 9.75 -16.98 32.51
C GLY A 284 9.45 -15.62 31.88
N TRP A 285 8.34 -15.48 31.16
CA TRP A 285 7.95 -14.20 30.56
C TRP A 285 7.31 -13.23 31.55
N ASP A 286 6.70 -13.76 32.63
CA ASP A 286 6.16 -13.02 33.76
C ASP A 286 7.19 -12.15 34.49
N ASP A 287 8.49 -12.49 34.35
CA ASP A 287 9.60 -11.72 34.90
C ASP A 287 10.04 -10.54 34.03
N THR A 288 9.62 -10.48 32.76
CA THR A 288 10.01 -9.38 31.85
C THR A 288 9.33 -8.07 32.19
N ASP A 289 9.99 -6.94 31.94
CA ASP A 289 9.45 -5.60 32.14
C ASP A 289 8.20 -5.37 31.29
N ALA A 290 8.17 -5.92 30.08
CA ALA A 290 7.01 -5.82 29.20
C ALA A 290 5.75 -6.45 29.81
N VAL A 291 5.86 -7.65 30.39
CA VAL A 291 4.72 -8.35 30.99
C VAL A 291 4.34 -7.70 32.32
N LYS A 292 5.30 -7.40 33.20
CA LYS A 292 5.07 -6.73 34.50
C LYS A 292 4.35 -5.41 34.38
N ASN A 293 4.64 -4.65 33.31
CA ASN A 293 4.05 -3.32 33.09
C ASN A 293 2.85 -3.35 32.13
N GLY A 294 2.46 -4.51 31.59
CA GLY A 294 1.38 -4.63 30.61
C GLY A 294 1.71 -4.00 29.25
N ASN A 295 2.98 -3.81 28.93
CA ASN A 295 3.47 -3.15 27.71
C ASN A 295 3.44 -4.13 26.52
N ILE A 296 2.24 -4.61 26.17
CA ILE A 296 2.02 -5.58 25.09
C ILE A 296 1.02 -5.00 24.09
N LEU A 297 1.47 -4.75 22.85
CA LEU A 297 0.63 -4.33 21.75
C LEU A 297 0.36 -5.51 20.81
N LEU A 298 -0.91 -5.84 20.63
CA LEU A 298 -1.36 -6.77 19.60
C LEU A 298 -1.90 -5.98 18.41
N LEU A 299 -1.48 -6.34 17.20
CA LEU A 299 -1.95 -5.79 15.93
C LEU A 299 -2.56 -6.91 15.10
N SER A 300 -3.72 -6.67 14.50
CA SER A 300 -4.27 -7.59 13.50
C SER A 300 -3.41 -7.58 12.23
N HIS A 301 -3.59 -8.59 11.39
CA HIS A 301 -2.89 -8.66 10.11
C HIS A 301 -3.19 -7.46 9.20
N TYR A 302 -4.42 -6.97 9.21
CA TYR A 302 -4.84 -5.85 8.35
C TYR A 302 -4.25 -4.51 8.80
N VAL A 303 -4.34 -4.20 10.11
CA VAL A 303 -3.83 -2.92 10.62
C VAL A 303 -2.31 -2.83 10.54
N HIS A 304 -1.58 -3.93 10.80
CA HIS A 304 -0.12 -3.86 10.68
C HIS A 304 0.32 -3.70 9.22
N GLY A 305 -0.42 -4.33 8.28
CA GLY A 305 -0.06 -4.36 6.86
C GLY A 305 -0.37 -3.09 6.09
N GLY A 306 -1.41 -2.35 6.50
CA GLY A 306 -1.95 -1.22 5.75
C GLY A 306 -0.90 -0.19 5.33
N ALA A 307 -1.04 0.34 4.11
CA ALA A 307 -0.09 1.26 3.47
C ALA A 307 1.36 0.78 3.56
N SER A 308 1.63 -0.45 3.13
CA SER A 308 2.97 -1.06 3.21
C SER A 308 3.54 -1.04 4.64
N LYS A 309 2.72 -1.38 5.63
CA LYS A 309 3.00 -1.43 7.07
C LYS A 309 3.19 -0.07 7.76
N LEU A 310 2.97 1.05 7.06
CA LEU A 310 3.06 2.37 7.69
C LEU A 310 1.96 2.59 8.73
N VAL A 311 0.76 2.04 8.55
CA VAL A 311 -0.30 2.07 9.56
C VAL A 311 0.19 1.36 10.84
N GLY A 312 0.77 0.17 10.73
CA GLY A 312 1.38 -0.53 11.87
C GLY A 312 2.46 0.29 12.57
N THR A 313 3.31 0.98 11.78
CA THR A 313 4.33 1.90 12.31
C THR A 313 3.71 2.99 13.20
N MET A 314 2.57 3.60 12.77
CA MET A 314 1.91 4.66 13.54
C MET A 314 1.37 4.13 14.89
N TYR A 315 0.78 2.94 14.90
CA TYR A 315 0.32 2.31 16.14
C TYR A 315 1.47 1.98 17.08
N ILE A 316 2.55 1.41 16.57
CA ILE A 316 3.73 1.08 17.37
C ILE A 316 4.34 2.37 17.94
N ALA A 317 4.55 3.39 17.13
CA ALA A 317 5.13 4.67 17.58
C ALA A 317 4.28 5.31 18.69
N LYS A 318 2.95 5.42 18.50
CA LYS A 318 2.05 5.99 19.51
C LYS A 318 2.00 5.16 20.79
N PHE A 319 2.06 3.82 20.68
CA PHE A 319 2.10 2.94 21.84
C PHE A 319 3.39 3.11 22.66
N LEU A 320 4.51 3.25 21.97
CA LEU A 320 5.81 3.45 22.62
C LEU A 320 5.99 4.86 23.19
N TYR A 321 5.49 5.88 22.50
CA TYR A 321 5.78 7.30 22.78
C TYR A 321 4.50 8.15 22.85
N PRO A 322 3.54 7.79 23.73
CA PRO A 322 2.23 8.47 23.77
C PRO A 322 2.33 9.97 24.13
N GLU A 323 3.31 10.36 24.97
CA GLU A 323 3.51 11.74 25.42
C GLU A 323 4.29 12.58 24.40
N GLU A 324 5.28 12.00 23.74
CA GLU A 324 6.12 12.65 22.75
C GLU A 324 5.39 12.86 21.41
N LEU A 325 4.38 12.04 21.14
CA LEU A 325 3.60 12.06 19.91
C LEU A 325 2.11 12.39 20.16
N PRO A 326 1.78 13.53 20.82
CA PRO A 326 0.40 13.84 21.21
C PRO A 326 -0.55 13.90 20.01
N ASP A 327 -0.10 14.47 18.88
CA ASP A 327 -0.92 14.69 17.66
C ASP A 327 -0.91 13.48 16.69
N LEU A 328 -0.25 12.39 17.03
CA LEU A 328 -0.31 11.17 16.26
C LEU A 328 -1.54 10.35 16.68
N GLU A 329 -2.52 10.28 15.80
CA GLU A 329 -3.79 9.57 16.02
C GLU A 329 -3.86 8.33 15.10
N PRO A 330 -3.30 7.18 15.50
CA PRO A 330 -3.20 5.98 14.64
C PRO A 330 -4.56 5.46 14.19
N GLU A 331 -5.59 5.56 15.04
CA GLU A 331 -6.95 5.13 14.73
C GLU A 331 -7.57 5.95 13.59
N GLU A 332 -7.40 7.27 13.61
CA GLU A 332 -7.87 8.15 12.53
C GLU A 332 -7.06 7.95 11.24
N ILE A 333 -5.76 7.64 11.36
CA ILE A 333 -4.91 7.29 10.21
C ILE A 333 -5.38 5.98 9.59
N PHE A 334 -5.66 4.98 10.42
CA PHE A 334 -6.19 3.68 9.98
C PHE A 334 -7.57 3.83 9.34
N LYS A 335 -8.47 4.58 9.97
CA LYS A 335 -9.78 4.90 9.41
C LYS A 335 -9.66 5.59 8.05
N THR A 336 -8.76 6.56 7.92
CA THR A 336 -8.47 7.22 6.64
C THR A 336 -7.96 6.23 5.60
N TRP A 337 -7.07 5.29 6.00
CA TRP A 337 -6.61 4.22 5.13
C TRP A 337 -7.77 3.37 4.62
N VAL A 338 -8.63 2.90 5.51
CA VAL A 338 -9.76 2.03 5.18
C VAL A 338 -10.81 2.76 4.32
N GLU A 339 -11.31 3.92 4.79
CA GLU A 339 -12.44 4.59 4.14
C GLU A 339 -12.05 5.35 2.88
N LYS A 340 -10.99 6.14 2.93
CA LYS A 340 -10.58 6.98 1.79
C LYS A 340 -9.80 6.17 0.75
N TYR A 341 -8.83 5.38 1.20
CA TYR A 341 -7.87 4.75 0.30
C TYR A 341 -8.26 3.32 -0.10
N GLN A 342 -8.88 2.52 0.78
CA GLN A 342 -9.39 1.19 0.43
C GLN A 342 -10.87 1.19 0.06
N ARG A 343 -11.61 2.27 0.34
CA ARG A 343 -13.04 2.42 0.04
C ARG A 343 -13.91 1.36 0.70
N LEU A 344 -13.52 0.97 1.90
CA LEU A 344 -14.21 0.01 2.74
C LEU A 344 -14.81 0.70 3.96
N PRO A 345 -15.89 0.19 4.55
CA PRO A 345 -16.36 0.67 5.85
C PRO A 345 -15.31 0.46 6.93
N TYR A 346 -15.11 1.43 7.80
CA TYR A 346 -14.23 1.23 8.94
C TYR A 346 -14.82 0.23 9.94
N ILE A 347 -13.98 -0.70 10.43
CA ILE A 347 -14.32 -1.66 11.47
C ILE A 347 -13.30 -1.52 12.60
N ALA A 348 -13.75 -1.29 13.84
CA ALA A 348 -12.89 -1.22 15.01
C ALA A 348 -12.50 -2.63 15.52
N GLY A 349 -11.48 -2.71 16.39
CA GLY A 349 -11.10 -3.97 17.06
C GLY A 349 -9.85 -4.63 16.51
N HIS A 350 -9.08 -3.92 15.71
CA HIS A 350 -7.84 -4.42 15.12
C HIS A 350 -6.62 -4.39 16.04
N THR A 351 -6.75 -3.81 17.23
CA THR A 351 -5.63 -3.64 18.19
C THR A 351 -6.03 -4.00 19.62
N ARG A 352 -5.04 -4.40 20.41
CA ARG A 352 -5.13 -4.50 21.87
C ARG A 352 -3.82 -3.96 22.48
N PRO A 353 -3.85 -2.93 23.35
CA PRO A 353 -5.04 -2.19 23.77
C PRO A 353 -5.73 -1.47 22.61
N ALA A 354 -6.99 -1.11 22.80
CA ALA A 354 -7.71 -0.24 21.88
C ALA A 354 -7.14 1.19 21.93
N PHE A 355 -7.22 1.90 20.82
CA PHE A 355 -6.84 3.32 20.72
C PHE A 355 -8.10 4.22 20.66
N PRO A 356 -8.05 5.47 21.14
CA PRO A 356 -6.87 6.08 21.79
C PRO A 356 -6.55 5.41 23.14
N LEU A 357 -5.26 5.40 23.48
CA LEU A 357 -4.83 4.87 24.77
C LEU A 357 -5.45 5.71 25.90
N PRO A 358 -5.95 5.09 26.99
CA PRO A 358 -6.48 5.82 28.11
C PRO A 358 -5.39 6.67 28.77
N ALA A 359 -5.72 7.92 29.12
CA ALA A 359 -4.80 8.96 29.58
C ALA A 359 -3.98 8.61 30.86
N THR A 360 -4.31 7.51 31.57
CA THR A 360 -3.68 7.15 32.86
C THR A 360 -3.74 5.65 33.18
N ALA A 361 -3.91 4.77 32.23
CA ALA A 361 -3.99 3.35 32.57
C ALA A 361 -2.61 2.69 32.53
N LYS A 362 -2.09 2.26 33.68
CA LYS A 362 -1.37 0.99 33.71
C LYS A 362 -2.29 -0.01 33.06
N ILE A 363 -1.93 -0.49 31.88
CA ILE A 363 -2.72 -1.49 31.13
C ILE A 363 -2.77 -2.74 32.00
N PRO A 364 -3.97 -3.20 32.46
CA PRO A 364 -4.09 -4.33 33.37
C PRO A 364 -3.69 -5.64 32.72
#